data_983b3d0d0ef921e3c246cb97e444750b
#
_entry.id   983b3d0d0ef921e3c246cb97e444750b
#
_cell.length_a   1.000
_cell.length_b   1.000
_cell.length_c   1.000
_cell.angle_alpha   90.00
_cell.angle_beta   90.00
_cell.angle_gamma   90.00
#
_symmetry.space_group_name_H-M   'P 1'
#
loop_
_entity.id
_entity.type
_entity.pdbx_description
1 polymer ?
#
loop_
_entity_poly.entity_id
_entity_poly.type
_entity_poly.pdbx_seq_one_letter_code
_entity_poly.pdbx_strand_id
1 'polypeptide(L)'
;MTELKDSRFTELLPSDLKNDTETKAFAYAVSRQVQQVIRFADAACIYIAIDGVPEPVLDLLAVELRTPVYKQTYSVAIKRALVKESLIFYDQMGTPAAVNRIIEAVFGVGRIEEWWEYDGSPHHFRATVGGIYPTAKNIEDFKEAVQSVKRLSSWLDEINIVSIRQP
;
A
#
# COMPACT_ATOMS: atom_id res chain seq x y z
N MET A 1 20.07 10.62 22.30
CA MET A 1 19.37 11.83 21.86
C MET A 1 17.89 11.54 22.03
N THR A 2 17.18 12.24 22.93
CA THR A 2 15.75 12.00 23.16
C THR A 2 14.98 12.59 22.01
N GLU A 3 14.10 11.80 21.37
CA GLU A 3 13.25 12.35 20.31
C GLU A 3 12.23 13.32 20.91
N LEU A 4 11.83 14.33 20.16
CA LEU A 4 10.91 15.38 20.62
C LEU A 4 9.57 14.80 21.12
N LYS A 5 9.12 13.70 20.51
CA LYS A 5 7.88 12.99 20.90
C LYS A 5 7.95 12.35 22.29
N ASP A 6 9.16 12.04 22.79
CA ASP A 6 9.38 11.41 24.08
C ASP A 6 9.78 12.43 25.15
N SER A 7 9.98 13.69 24.77
CA SER A 7 10.37 14.75 25.70
C SER A 7 9.23 15.09 26.67
N ARG A 8 9.61 15.40 27.90
CA ARG A 8 8.67 15.77 28.95
C ARG A 8 8.86 17.23 29.35
N PHE A 9 7.78 17.96 29.56
CA PHE A 9 7.84 19.35 30.02
C PHE A 9 8.60 19.47 31.36
N THR A 10 8.56 18.45 32.19
CA THR A 10 9.33 18.41 33.44
C THR A 10 10.84 18.48 33.25
N GLU A 11 11.35 18.06 32.08
CA GLU A 11 12.77 18.11 31.73
C GLU A 11 13.20 19.50 31.26
N LEU A 12 12.25 20.25 30.69
CA LEU A 12 12.45 21.59 30.16
C LEU A 12 12.33 22.68 31.22
N LEU A 13 11.88 22.35 32.42
CA LEU A 13 11.75 23.35 33.49
C LEU A 13 13.12 23.92 33.91
N PRO A 14 13.22 25.23 34.17
CA PRO A 14 14.37 25.85 34.78
C PRO A 14 14.67 25.22 36.15
N SER A 15 15.93 25.27 36.57
CA SER A 15 16.40 24.68 37.84
C SER A 15 15.57 25.11 39.06
N ASP A 16 15.17 26.37 39.10
CA ASP A 16 14.44 26.96 40.22
C ASP A 16 13.00 26.42 40.32
N LEU A 17 12.38 26.09 39.21
CA LEU A 17 11.02 25.53 39.14
C LEU A 17 10.98 23.99 39.23
N LYS A 18 12.12 23.33 38.99
CA LYS A 18 12.22 21.86 39.11
C LYS A 18 11.96 21.34 40.52
N ASN A 19 12.14 22.15 41.54
CA ASN A 19 11.96 21.73 42.93
C ASN A 19 10.57 22.02 43.47
N ASP A 20 9.77 22.85 42.78
CA ASP A 20 8.41 23.15 43.20
C ASP A 20 7.45 22.01 42.81
N THR A 21 6.71 21.51 43.79
CA THR A 21 5.81 20.34 43.65
C THR A 21 4.62 20.65 42.80
N GLU A 22 4.04 21.84 42.87
CA GLU A 22 2.87 22.23 42.10
C GLU A 22 3.24 22.41 40.61
N THR A 23 4.36 23.08 40.35
CA THR A 23 4.88 23.26 39.00
C THR A 23 5.23 21.91 38.34
N LYS A 24 5.83 20.98 39.08
CA LYS A 24 6.07 19.61 38.59
C LYS A 24 4.77 18.87 38.24
N ALA A 25 3.78 18.94 39.13
CA ALA A 25 2.50 18.28 38.89
C ALA A 25 1.80 18.85 37.63
N PHE A 26 1.81 20.16 37.47
CA PHE A 26 1.28 20.84 36.31
C PHE A 26 2.05 20.43 35.02
N ALA A 27 3.37 20.52 35.01
CA ALA A 27 4.22 20.14 33.91
C ALA A 27 4.02 18.66 33.52
N TYR A 28 3.84 17.77 34.47
CA TYR A 28 3.51 16.36 34.23
C TYR A 28 2.14 16.21 33.52
N ALA A 29 1.11 16.89 34.04
CA ALA A 29 -0.21 16.84 33.45
C ALA A 29 -0.22 17.35 31.99
N VAL A 30 0.46 18.47 31.73
CA VAL A 30 0.61 19.03 30.38
C VAL A 30 1.37 18.04 29.47
N SER A 31 2.47 17.44 29.96
CA SER A 31 3.24 16.45 29.19
C SER A 31 2.37 15.28 28.74
N ARG A 32 1.50 14.78 29.61
CA ARG A 32 0.58 13.68 29.32
C ARG A 32 -0.40 14.04 28.21
N GLN A 33 -0.95 15.26 28.23
CA GLN A 33 -1.88 15.73 27.20
C GLN A 33 -1.17 15.95 25.86
N VAL A 34 0.00 16.57 25.85
CA VAL A 34 0.79 16.79 24.64
C VAL A 34 1.17 15.45 23.99
N GLN A 35 1.63 14.47 24.78
CA GLN A 35 1.93 13.13 24.25
C GLN A 35 0.69 12.44 23.69
N GLN A 36 -0.49 12.69 24.24
CA GLN A 36 -1.74 12.15 23.67
C GLN A 36 -2.08 12.82 22.35
N VAL A 37 -1.92 14.13 22.23
CA VAL A 37 -2.11 14.87 20.97
C VAL A 37 -1.15 14.37 19.89
N ILE A 38 0.12 14.16 20.22
CA ILE A 38 1.12 13.60 19.28
C ILE A 38 0.67 12.22 18.81
N ARG A 39 0.22 11.33 19.71
CA ARG A 39 -0.31 10.01 19.29
C ARG A 39 -1.52 10.12 18.36
N PHE A 40 -2.40 11.07 18.58
CA PHE A 40 -3.53 11.32 17.67
C PHE A 40 -3.07 11.86 16.32
N ALA A 41 -2.06 12.75 16.31
CA ALA A 41 -1.47 13.25 15.07
C ALA A 41 -0.83 12.12 14.26
N ASP A 42 -0.05 11.24 14.91
CA ASP A 42 0.53 10.06 14.26
C ASP A 42 -0.55 9.12 13.71
N ALA A 43 -1.63 8.90 14.46
CA ALA A 43 -2.76 8.08 14.02
C ALA A 43 -3.55 8.71 12.87
N ALA A 44 -3.53 10.03 12.72
CA ALA A 44 -4.17 10.73 11.59
C ALA A 44 -3.35 10.65 10.29
N CYS A 45 -2.06 10.36 10.38
CA CYS A 45 -1.16 10.23 9.22
C CYS A 45 -1.28 8.86 8.53
N ILE A 46 -2.51 8.37 8.31
CA ILE A 46 -2.79 7.01 7.81
C ILE A 46 -2.19 6.74 6.44
N TYR A 47 -2.13 7.73 5.55
CA TYR A 47 -1.54 7.56 4.20
C TYR A 47 -0.02 7.35 4.21
N ILE A 48 0.67 7.87 5.22
CA ILE A 48 2.12 7.70 5.37
C ILE A 48 2.43 6.40 6.11
N ALA A 49 1.57 6.00 7.04
CA ALA A 49 1.77 4.86 7.94
C ALA A 49 0.92 3.63 7.55
N ILE A 50 0.65 3.42 6.25
CA ILE A 50 -0.21 2.32 5.75
C ILE A 50 0.21 0.95 6.29
N ASP A 51 1.50 0.74 6.56
CA ASP A 51 2.01 -0.53 7.10
C ASP A 51 1.47 -0.87 8.50
N GLY A 52 1.17 0.16 9.29
CA GLY A 52 0.61 0.02 10.64
C GLY A 52 -0.92 0.06 10.71
N VAL A 53 -1.60 0.32 9.60
CA VAL A 53 -3.05 0.51 9.58
C VAL A 53 -3.79 -0.82 9.77
N PRO A 54 -4.81 -0.89 10.65
CA PRO A 54 -5.67 -2.07 10.82
C PRO A 54 -6.45 -2.41 9.54
N GLU A 55 -6.75 -3.70 9.34
CA GLU A 55 -7.45 -4.18 8.14
C GLU A 55 -8.79 -3.47 7.85
N PRO A 56 -9.69 -3.21 8.81
CA PRO A 56 -10.93 -2.50 8.52
C PRO A 56 -10.73 -1.08 7.97
N VAL A 57 -9.64 -0.41 8.39
CA VAL A 57 -9.29 0.92 7.88
C VAL A 57 -8.70 0.84 6.48
N LEU A 58 -7.95 -0.24 6.16
CA LEU A 58 -7.49 -0.51 4.79
C LEU A 58 -8.68 -0.72 3.83
N ASP A 59 -9.72 -1.42 4.27
CA ASP A 59 -10.92 -1.62 3.46
C ASP A 59 -11.63 -0.28 3.17
N LEU A 60 -11.68 0.64 4.14
CA LEU A 60 -12.23 1.99 3.95
C LEU A 60 -11.35 2.84 3.01
N LEU A 61 -10.02 2.80 3.22
CA LEU A 61 -9.07 3.50 2.34
C LEU A 61 -9.15 3.00 0.90
N ALA A 62 -9.34 1.70 0.70
CA ALA A 62 -9.49 1.12 -0.62
C ALA A 62 -10.75 1.66 -1.35
N VAL A 63 -11.84 1.87 -0.63
CA VAL A 63 -13.06 2.49 -1.18
C VAL A 63 -12.82 3.97 -1.48
N GLU A 64 -12.22 4.72 -0.56
CA GLU A 64 -11.91 6.14 -0.72
C GLU A 64 -11.00 6.39 -1.91
N LEU A 65 -9.92 5.63 -2.03
CA LEU A 65 -8.94 5.72 -3.11
C LEU A 65 -9.41 5.02 -4.40
N ARG A 66 -10.57 4.38 -4.40
CA ARG A 66 -11.06 3.56 -5.51
C ARG A 66 -10.00 2.57 -5.99
N THR A 67 -9.32 1.91 -5.05
CA THR A 67 -8.23 1.00 -5.34
C THR A 67 -8.63 -0.02 -6.39
N PRO A 68 -7.93 -0.11 -7.54
CA PRO A 68 -8.28 -1.06 -8.58
C PRO A 68 -8.07 -2.48 -8.08
N VAL A 69 -8.93 -3.40 -8.54
CA VAL A 69 -8.77 -4.86 -8.29
C VAL A 69 -8.86 -5.27 -6.82
N TYR A 70 -9.23 -4.37 -5.93
CA TYR A 70 -9.32 -4.68 -4.50
C TYR A 70 -10.42 -5.69 -4.20
N LYS A 71 -10.09 -6.74 -3.44
CA LYS A 71 -11.05 -7.75 -2.94
C LYS A 71 -10.89 -7.91 -1.43
N GLN A 72 -12.00 -7.94 -0.71
CA GLN A 72 -11.99 -8.15 0.74
C GLN A 72 -11.41 -9.50 1.16
N THR A 73 -11.41 -10.48 0.24
CA THR A 73 -10.86 -11.82 0.46
C THR A 73 -9.33 -11.89 0.38
N TYR A 74 -8.67 -10.81 -0.03
CA TYR A 74 -7.22 -10.79 -0.12
C TYR A 74 -6.57 -10.75 1.28
N SER A 75 -5.35 -11.27 1.36
CA SER A 75 -4.53 -11.15 2.57
C SER A 75 -4.23 -9.68 2.90
N VAL A 76 -4.03 -9.38 4.17
CA VAL A 76 -3.71 -8.01 4.63
C VAL A 76 -2.46 -7.45 3.93
N ALA A 77 -1.50 -8.31 3.60
CA ALA A 77 -0.30 -7.90 2.86
C ALA A 77 -0.63 -7.40 1.45
N ILE A 78 -1.48 -8.13 0.71
CA ILE A 78 -1.93 -7.73 -0.63
C ILE A 78 -2.78 -6.46 -0.55
N LYS A 79 -3.70 -6.37 0.42
CA LYS A 79 -4.52 -5.18 0.65
C LYS A 79 -3.65 -3.93 0.85
N ARG A 80 -2.61 -4.02 1.69
CA ARG A 80 -1.66 -2.93 1.91
C ARG A 80 -0.90 -2.53 0.65
N ALA A 81 -0.40 -3.51 -0.09
CA ALA A 81 0.32 -3.26 -1.33
C ALA A 81 -0.57 -2.53 -2.34
N LEU A 82 -1.82 -2.98 -2.54
CA LEU A 82 -2.77 -2.35 -3.45
C LEU A 82 -3.13 -0.91 -3.04
N VAL A 83 -3.38 -0.67 -1.75
CA VAL A 83 -3.69 0.68 -1.25
C VAL A 83 -2.50 1.62 -1.42
N LYS A 84 -1.28 1.17 -1.16
CA LYS A 84 -0.06 1.96 -1.40
C LYS A 84 0.11 2.35 -2.87
N GLU A 85 -0.13 1.40 -3.76
CA GLU A 85 0.04 1.61 -5.20
C GLU A 85 -1.10 2.44 -5.82
N SER A 86 -2.25 2.59 -5.14
CA SER A 86 -3.43 3.25 -5.70
C SER A 86 -3.18 4.66 -6.22
N LEU A 87 -2.45 5.49 -5.47
CA LEU A 87 -2.18 6.87 -5.87
C LEU A 87 -1.25 6.93 -7.09
N ILE A 88 -0.21 6.10 -7.11
CA ILE A 88 0.76 6.01 -8.22
C ILE A 88 0.08 5.40 -9.45
N PHE A 89 -0.84 4.46 -9.22
CA PHE A 89 -1.58 3.81 -10.28
C PHE A 89 -2.38 4.81 -11.13
N TYR A 90 -3.09 5.75 -10.50
CA TYR A 90 -3.89 6.74 -11.24
C TYR A 90 -3.03 7.67 -12.10
N ASP A 91 -1.82 7.99 -11.65
CA ASP A 91 -0.86 8.77 -12.44
C ASP A 91 -0.35 8.02 -13.68
N GLN A 92 -0.26 6.70 -13.60
CA GLN A 92 0.27 5.83 -14.66
C GLN A 92 -0.79 4.99 -15.37
N MET A 93 -2.09 5.23 -15.11
CA MET A 93 -3.18 4.44 -15.67
C MET A 93 -3.08 4.32 -17.19
N GLY A 94 -3.28 3.10 -17.71
CA GLY A 94 -3.20 2.81 -19.14
C GLY A 94 -1.78 2.61 -19.68
N THR A 95 -0.76 2.59 -18.82
CA THR A 95 0.61 2.21 -19.21
C THR A 95 0.92 0.76 -18.85
N PRO A 96 1.85 0.09 -19.55
CA PRO A 96 2.35 -1.23 -19.16
C PRO A 96 2.89 -1.28 -17.72
N ALA A 97 3.49 -0.18 -17.28
CA ALA A 97 4.02 -0.06 -15.92
C ALA A 97 2.92 -0.17 -14.85
N ALA A 98 1.75 0.45 -15.07
CA ALA A 98 0.63 0.35 -14.13
C ALA A 98 0.11 -1.09 -14.03
N VAL A 99 0.03 -1.81 -15.14
CA VAL A 99 -0.42 -3.20 -15.15
C VAL A 99 0.61 -4.10 -14.45
N ASN A 100 1.91 -3.92 -14.70
CA ASN A 100 2.98 -4.65 -14.03
C ASN A 100 2.92 -4.48 -12.50
N ARG A 101 2.75 -3.24 -12.00
CA ARG A 101 2.63 -2.96 -10.57
C ARG A 101 1.47 -3.72 -9.90
N ILE A 102 0.32 -3.77 -10.56
CA ILE A 102 -0.83 -4.53 -10.03
C ILE A 102 -0.56 -6.02 -10.05
N ILE A 103 0.06 -6.54 -11.11
CA ILE A 103 0.46 -7.94 -11.17
C ILE A 103 1.40 -8.27 -10.01
N GLU A 104 2.42 -7.45 -9.78
CA GLU A 104 3.36 -7.63 -8.67
C GLU A 104 2.68 -7.54 -7.30
N ALA A 105 1.78 -6.59 -7.12
CA ALA A 105 1.07 -6.41 -5.84
C ALA A 105 0.14 -7.59 -5.50
N VAL A 106 -0.52 -8.20 -6.48
CA VAL A 106 -1.50 -9.27 -6.27
C VAL A 106 -0.88 -10.66 -6.37
N PHE A 107 0.00 -10.87 -7.35
CA PHE A 107 0.54 -12.19 -7.70
C PHE A 107 2.01 -12.37 -7.34
N GLY A 108 2.67 -11.31 -6.89
CA GLY A 108 4.06 -11.29 -6.43
C GLY A 108 5.09 -11.18 -7.55
N VAL A 109 4.98 -11.96 -8.59
CA VAL A 109 5.90 -11.92 -9.74
C VAL A 109 5.10 -11.98 -11.03
N GLY A 110 5.33 -11.02 -11.89
CA GLY A 110 4.72 -11.02 -13.21
C GLY A 110 5.30 -9.93 -14.11
N ARG A 111 5.14 -10.13 -15.40
CA ARG A 111 5.64 -9.20 -16.41
C ARG A 111 4.66 -9.17 -17.58
N ILE A 112 4.49 -7.97 -18.14
CA ILE A 112 3.86 -7.77 -19.44
C ILE A 112 4.93 -7.72 -20.50
N GLU A 113 4.64 -8.36 -21.63
CA GLU A 113 5.42 -8.26 -22.87
C GLU A 113 4.53 -7.62 -23.93
N GLU A 114 5.04 -6.56 -24.53
CA GLU A 114 4.38 -5.83 -25.59
C GLU A 114 4.52 -6.57 -26.93
N TRP A 115 3.60 -6.32 -27.90
CA TRP A 115 3.53 -7.01 -29.16
C TRP A 115 4.85 -7.08 -29.94
N TRP A 116 5.70 -6.07 -29.84
CA TRP A 116 7.02 -6.04 -30.50
C TRP A 116 8.07 -6.92 -29.82
N GLU A 117 7.85 -7.37 -28.58
CA GLU A 117 8.77 -8.25 -27.85
C GLU A 117 8.56 -9.74 -28.22
N TYR A 118 7.37 -10.09 -28.71
CA TYR A 118 7.03 -11.48 -29.06
C TYR A 118 6.47 -11.64 -30.50
N ASP A 119 6.67 -10.61 -31.34
CA ASP A 119 6.26 -10.62 -32.76
C ASP A 119 4.74 -10.76 -32.94
N GLY A 120 3.96 -10.16 -32.04
CA GLY A 120 2.50 -10.16 -32.05
C GLY A 120 1.86 -9.09 -32.94
N SER A 121 0.54 -9.05 -32.97
CA SER A 121 -0.19 -8.02 -33.70
C SER A 121 -0.09 -6.66 -33.00
N PRO A 122 -0.06 -5.53 -33.73
CA PRO A 122 -0.03 -4.19 -33.15
C PRO A 122 -1.12 -3.99 -32.07
N HIS A 123 -0.79 -3.31 -30.99
CA HIS A 123 -1.66 -3.06 -29.82
C HIS A 123 -2.02 -4.30 -28.99
N HIS A 124 -1.38 -5.42 -29.23
CA HIS A 124 -1.53 -6.62 -28.45
C HIS A 124 -0.43 -6.73 -27.38
N PHE A 125 -0.69 -7.46 -26.32
CA PHE A 125 0.28 -7.76 -25.29
C PHE A 125 -0.02 -9.13 -24.67
N ARG A 126 0.99 -9.75 -24.11
CA ARG A 126 0.86 -10.96 -23.28
C ARG A 126 1.35 -10.71 -21.89
N ALA A 127 0.80 -11.44 -20.93
CA ALA A 127 1.18 -11.34 -19.54
C ALA A 127 1.76 -12.66 -19.06
N THR A 128 2.91 -12.60 -18.40
CA THR A 128 3.54 -13.74 -17.73
C THR A 128 3.39 -13.54 -16.22
N VAL A 129 2.82 -14.53 -15.54
CA VAL A 129 2.61 -14.51 -14.09
C VAL A 129 3.37 -15.67 -13.47
N GLY A 130 4.21 -15.36 -12.49
CA GLY A 130 4.89 -16.34 -11.67
C GLY A 130 4.25 -16.40 -10.29
N GLY A 131 3.88 -17.58 -9.80
CA GLY A 131 3.30 -17.70 -8.46
C GLY A 131 2.91 -19.11 -8.10
N ILE A 132 2.53 -19.29 -6.84
CA ILE A 132 2.15 -20.56 -6.25
C ILE A 132 0.78 -20.99 -6.81
N TYR A 133 0.77 -22.01 -7.65
CA TYR A 133 -0.37 -22.75 -8.20
C TYR A 133 -1.49 -21.91 -8.85
N PRO A 134 -1.60 -21.98 -10.17
CA PRO A 134 -2.70 -21.35 -10.92
C PRO A 134 -4.00 -22.09 -10.65
N THR A 135 -4.86 -21.54 -9.81
CA THR A 135 -6.25 -21.98 -9.71
C THR A 135 -7.04 -21.26 -10.79
N ALA A 136 -8.04 -21.89 -11.39
CA ALA A 136 -8.90 -21.28 -12.42
C ALA A 136 -9.48 -19.92 -11.95
N LYS A 137 -9.84 -19.83 -10.68
CA LYS A 137 -10.30 -18.57 -10.05
C LYS A 137 -9.24 -17.46 -10.07
N ASN A 138 -7.98 -17.79 -9.84
CA ASN A 138 -6.90 -16.79 -9.87
C ASN A 138 -6.66 -16.26 -11.28
N ILE A 139 -6.90 -17.07 -12.31
CA ILE A 139 -6.78 -16.66 -13.70
C ILE A 139 -7.92 -15.70 -14.11
N GLU A 140 -9.15 -15.97 -13.65
CA GLU A 140 -10.28 -15.06 -13.86
C GLU A 140 -10.07 -13.74 -13.13
N ASP A 141 -9.66 -13.80 -11.87
CA ASP A 141 -9.32 -12.62 -11.07
C ASP A 141 -8.21 -11.79 -11.72
N PHE A 142 -7.21 -12.47 -12.33
CA PHE A 142 -6.15 -11.83 -13.10
C PHE A 142 -6.67 -11.13 -14.37
N LYS A 143 -7.51 -11.81 -15.15
CA LYS A 143 -8.10 -11.23 -16.36
C LYS A 143 -8.92 -9.98 -16.03
N GLU A 144 -9.73 -10.06 -14.98
CA GLU A 144 -10.54 -8.93 -14.51
C GLU A 144 -9.64 -7.76 -14.08
N ALA A 145 -8.55 -8.06 -13.36
CA ALA A 145 -7.56 -7.10 -12.94
C ALA A 145 -6.93 -6.37 -14.14
N VAL A 146 -6.42 -7.11 -15.09
CA VAL A 146 -5.78 -6.57 -16.30
C VAL A 146 -6.76 -5.76 -17.12
N GLN A 147 -8.00 -6.23 -17.28
CA GLN A 147 -9.05 -5.53 -18.02
C GLN A 147 -9.41 -4.16 -17.41
N SER A 148 -9.40 -4.05 -16.08
CA SER A 148 -9.72 -2.80 -15.38
C SER A 148 -8.63 -1.73 -15.51
N VAL A 149 -7.40 -2.13 -15.84
CA VAL A 149 -6.19 -1.30 -15.78
C VAL A 149 -5.61 -0.98 -17.14
N LYS A 150 -5.75 -1.89 -18.10
CA LYS A 150 -5.21 -1.73 -19.46
C LYS A 150 -5.88 -0.59 -20.23
N ARG A 151 -5.23 -0.10 -21.26
CA ARG A 151 -5.88 0.78 -22.24
C ARG A 151 -7.03 0.06 -22.94
N LEU A 152 -8.08 0.79 -23.25
CA LEU A 152 -9.22 0.26 -24.03
C LEU A 152 -8.78 -0.25 -25.40
N SER A 153 -7.77 0.39 -26.01
CA SER A 153 -7.23 0.04 -27.34
C SER A 153 -6.23 -1.12 -27.32
N SER A 154 -5.85 -1.66 -26.17
CA SER A 154 -4.90 -2.77 -26.08
C SER A 154 -5.63 -4.09 -25.86
N TRP A 155 -5.12 -5.18 -26.43
CA TRP A 155 -5.71 -6.51 -26.37
C TRP A 155 -4.77 -7.48 -25.67
N LEU A 156 -5.30 -8.24 -24.73
CA LEU A 156 -4.56 -9.31 -24.07
C LEU A 156 -4.69 -10.60 -24.89
N ASP A 157 -3.57 -11.09 -25.46
CA ASP A 157 -3.55 -12.31 -26.27
C ASP A 157 -3.49 -13.55 -25.40
N GLU A 158 -2.52 -13.59 -24.50
CA GLU A 158 -2.19 -14.79 -23.77
C GLU A 158 -1.76 -14.47 -22.33
N ILE A 159 -2.04 -15.41 -21.43
CA ILE A 159 -1.54 -15.41 -20.07
C ILE A 159 -0.65 -16.62 -19.88
N ASN A 160 0.64 -16.40 -19.77
CA ASN A 160 1.64 -17.42 -19.52
C ASN A 160 1.84 -17.59 -18.01
N ILE A 161 1.61 -18.78 -17.50
CA ILE A 161 1.80 -19.09 -16.09
C ILE A 161 3.10 -19.86 -15.94
N VAL A 162 4.07 -19.24 -15.25
CA VAL A 162 5.35 -19.87 -14.97
C VAL A 162 5.37 -20.31 -13.52
N SER A 163 5.45 -21.63 -13.30
CA SER A 163 5.66 -22.15 -11.94
C SER A 163 7.09 -21.91 -11.52
N ILE A 164 7.31 -20.96 -10.62
CA ILE A 164 8.62 -20.76 -9.99
C ILE A 164 8.78 -21.84 -8.94
N ARG A 165 9.61 -22.87 -9.22
CA ARG A 165 10.12 -23.75 -8.18
C ARG A 165 11.04 -22.91 -7.31
N GLN A 166 10.63 -22.66 -6.08
CA GLN A 166 11.60 -22.18 -5.09
C GLN A 166 12.65 -23.27 -4.85
N PRO A 167 13.94 -22.87 -4.79
CA PRO A 167 15.03 -23.79 -4.47
C PRO A 167 14.96 -24.29 -3.04
#